data_28e2f912aad757e0460a2a5db90e4321
#
_entry.id   28e2f912aad757e0460a2a5db90e4321
#
_cell.length_a   1.000
_cell.length_b   1.000
_cell.length_c   1.000
_cell.angle_alpha   90.00
_cell.angle_beta   90.00
_cell.angle_gamma   90.00
#
_symmetry.space_group_name_H-M   'P 1'
#
loop_
_entity.id
_entity.type
_entity.pdbx_description
1 polymer ?
#
loop_
_entity_poly.entity_id
_entity_poly.type
_entity_poly.pdbx_seq_one_letter_code
_entity_poly.pdbx_strand_id
1 'polypeptide(L)'
;MALEILWTKQADRKFDKIIKFLLLEWNQKVIESFVKKVYETIDTLAEFPSIGAIEHKEKEIRGFTIVKQINVLYKVSSDKLKILDFFDNRLSPDKKRF
;
A
#
# COMPACT_ATOMS: atom_id res chain seq x y z
N MET A 1 -13.77 -2.78 15.64
CA MET A 1 -14.40 -2.58 14.34
C MET A 1 -13.40 -2.07 13.32
N ALA A 2 -13.43 -2.63 12.13
CA ALA A 2 -12.53 -2.21 11.07
C ALA A 2 -12.98 -0.89 10.46
N LEU A 3 -12.00 -0.08 10.03
CA LEU A 3 -12.29 1.14 9.30
C LEU A 3 -12.77 0.82 7.89
N GLU A 4 -13.54 1.71 7.32
CA GLU A 4 -13.93 1.59 5.92
C GLU A 4 -12.71 1.90 5.04
N ILE A 5 -12.45 1.05 4.05
CA ILE A 5 -11.26 1.19 3.18
C ILE A 5 -11.60 2.03 1.96
N LEU A 6 -10.79 3.06 1.71
CA LEU A 6 -10.94 3.93 0.57
C LEU A 6 -9.62 4.00 -0.19
N TRP A 7 -9.62 3.61 -1.47
CA TRP A 7 -8.46 3.74 -2.33
C TRP A 7 -8.52 5.07 -3.05
N THR A 8 -7.44 5.85 -2.94
CA THR A 8 -7.35 7.07 -3.73
C THR A 8 -7.04 6.71 -5.19
N LYS A 9 -7.27 7.66 -6.09
CA LYS A 9 -6.93 7.47 -7.50
C LYS A 9 -5.44 7.21 -7.68
N GLN A 10 -4.61 7.89 -6.91
CA GLN A 10 -3.18 7.70 -6.93
C GLN A 10 -2.82 6.25 -6.58
N ALA A 11 -3.43 5.70 -5.53
CA ALA A 11 -3.17 4.33 -5.11
C ALA A 11 -3.59 3.34 -6.19
N ASP A 12 -4.76 3.54 -6.78
CA ASP A 12 -5.23 2.68 -7.87
C ASP A 12 -4.25 2.67 -9.05
N ARG A 13 -3.81 3.84 -9.47
CA ARG A 13 -2.87 3.96 -10.59
C ARG A 13 -1.54 3.29 -10.29
N LYS A 14 -1.04 3.51 -9.07
CA LYS A 14 0.25 2.96 -8.67
C LYS A 14 0.20 1.45 -8.58
N PHE A 15 -0.88 0.92 -8.00
CA PHE A 15 -1.07 -0.51 -7.91
C PHE A 15 -1.14 -1.16 -9.28
N ASP A 16 -1.93 -0.57 -10.19
CA ASP A 16 -2.05 -1.06 -11.56
C ASP A 16 -0.69 -1.06 -12.27
N LYS A 17 0.09 -0.01 -12.07
CA LYS A 17 1.42 0.10 -12.66
C LYS A 17 2.36 -0.98 -12.16
N ILE A 18 2.32 -1.25 -10.85
CA ILE A 18 3.12 -2.30 -10.25
C ILE A 18 2.73 -3.67 -10.83
N ILE A 19 1.43 -3.95 -10.93
CA ILE A 19 0.96 -5.22 -11.49
C ILE A 19 1.45 -5.38 -12.93
N LYS A 20 1.34 -4.35 -13.74
CA LYS A 20 1.80 -4.40 -15.13
C LYS A 20 3.30 -4.68 -15.21
N PHE A 21 4.08 -4.06 -14.33
CA PHE A 21 5.51 -4.31 -14.27
C PHE A 21 5.80 -5.76 -13.90
N LEU A 22 5.11 -6.29 -12.90
CA LEU A 22 5.33 -7.66 -12.44
C LEU A 22 4.95 -8.69 -13.50
N LEU A 23 3.96 -8.39 -14.35
CA LEU A 23 3.56 -9.28 -15.44
C LEU A 23 4.69 -9.50 -16.45
N LEU A 24 5.65 -8.58 -16.53
CA LEU A 24 6.79 -8.74 -17.41
C LEU A 24 7.85 -9.69 -16.87
N GLU A 25 7.87 -9.91 -15.56
CA GLU A 25 8.94 -10.66 -14.92
C GLU A 25 8.47 -11.95 -14.25
N TRP A 26 7.23 -11.99 -13.77
CA TRP A 26 6.73 -13.07 -12.95
C TRP A 26 5.52 -13.73 -13.61
N ASN A 27 5.28 -14.98 -13.23
CA ASN A 27 4.11 -15.69 -13.76
C ASN A 27 2.84 -15.24 -13.00
N GLN A 28 1.71 -15.61 -13.59
CA GLN A 28 0.40 -15.20 -13.06
C GLN A 28 0.17 -15.67 -11.63
N LYS A 29 0.64 -16.86 -11.29
CA LYS A 29 0.44 -17.43 -9.97
C LYS A 29 1.12 -16.58 -8.88
N VAL A 30 2.33 -16.11 -9.15
CA VAL A 30 3.06 -15.23 -8.23
C VAL A 30 2.31 -13.92 -8.05
N ILE A 31 1.79 -13.39 -9.14
CA ILE A 31 1.05 -12.12 -9.09
C ILE A 31 -0.24 -12.27 -8.29
N GLU A 32 -0.96 -13.37 -8.47
CA GLU A 32 -2.17 -13.63 -7.69
C GLU A 32 -1.87 -13.70 -6.19
N SER A 33 -0.77 -14.35 -5.82
CA SER A 33 -0.34 -14.39 -4.43
C SER A 33 -0.01 -13.00 -3.89
N PHE A 34 0.62 -12.18 -4.71
CA PHE A 34 0.94 -10.80 -4.33
C PHE A 34 -0.33 -9.98 -4.12
N VAL A 35 -1.28 -10.07 -5.05
CA VAL A 35 -2.55 -9.34 -4.94
C VAL A 35 -3.30 -9.74 -3.67
N LYS A 36 -3.35 -11.05 -3.39
CA LYS A 36 -3.97 -11.55 -2.17
C LYS A 36 -3.29 -10.96 -0.93
N LYS A 37 -1.97 -10.93 -0.93
CA LYS A 37 -1.21 -10.37 0.20
C LYS A 37 -1.51 -8.89 0.40
N VAL A 38 -1.66 -8.14 -0.68
CA VAL A 38 -2.01 -6.72 -0.60
C VAL A 38 -3.35 -6.53 0.10
N TYR A 39 -4.38 -7.26 -0.35
CA TYR A 39 -5.70 -7.11 0.24
C TYR A 39 -5.76 -7.58 1.68
N GLU A 40 -5.09 -8.67 2.01
CA GLU A 40 -5.01 -9.14 3.40
C GLU A 40 -4.32 -8.12 4.30
N THR A 41 -3.26 -7.50 3.79
CA THR A 41 -2.53 -6.47 4.54
C THR A 41 -3.42 -5.25 4.79
N ILE A 42 -4.13 -4.79 3.76
CA ILE A 42 -5.01 -3.64 3.89
C ILE A 42 -6.13 -3.93 4.89
N ASP A 43 -6.71 -5.14 4.87
CA ASP A 43 -7.71 -5.53 5.84
C ASP A 43 -7.16 -5.48 7.27
N THR A 44 -5.92 -5.94 7.45
CA THR A 44 -5.26 -5.88 8.75
C THR A 44 -5.06 -4.43 9.21
N LEU A 45 -4.65 -3.55 8.29
CA LEU A 45 -4.48 -2.14 8.61
C LEU A 45 -5.80 -1.47 8.96
N ALA A 46 -6.90 -1.90 8.36
CA ALA A 46 -8.22 -1.36 8.68
C ALA A 46 -8.63 -1.72 10.11
N GLU A 47 -8.19 -2.86 10.62
CA GLU A 47 -8.45 -3.25 12.01
C GLU A 47 -7.45 -2.66 12.99
N PHE A 48 -6.18 -2.54 12.58
CA PHE A 48 -5.08 -2.10 13.45
C PHE A 48 -4.30 -0.99 12.76
N PRO A 49 -4.89 0.20 12.60
CA PRO A 49 -4.27 1.24 11.77
C PRO A 49 -2.98 1.82 12.32
N SER A 50 -2.69 1.63 13.58
CA SER A 50 -1.44 2.19 14.16
C SER A 50 -0.23 1.28 14.03
N ILE A 51 -0.34 0.11 13.40
CA ILE A 51 0.80 -0.78 13.28
C ILE A 51 1.84 -0.34 12.25
N GLY A 52 1.45 0.52 11.30
CA GLY A 52 2.39 1.06 10.34
C GLY A 52 3.30 2.11 10.97
N ALA A 53 4.51 2.26 10.42
CA ALA A 53 5.45 3.26 10.88
C ALA A 53 5.03 4.65 10.39
N ILE A 54 5.25 5.67 11.23
CA ILE A 54 4.95 7.04 10.83
C ILE A 54 6.00 7.47 9.80
N GLU A 55 5.52 7.81 8.59
CA GLU A 55 6.37 8.29 7.50
C GLU A 55 6.36 9.80 7.41
N HIS A 56 5.22 10.42 7.73
CA HIS A 56 5.10 11.87 7.74
C HIS A 56 4.22 12.27 8.92
N LYS A 57 4.85 12.81 9.95
CA LYS A 57 4.18 13.07 11.22
C LYS A 57 3.07 14.10 11.11
N GLU A 58 3.32 15.22 10.46
CA GLU A 58 2.34 16.30 10.38
C GLU A 58 1.10 15.91 9.58
N LYS A 59 1.28 15.14 8.52
CA LYS A 59 0.17 14.66 7.69
C LYS A 59 -0.40 13.35 8.18
N GLU A 60 0.19 12.79 9.24
CA GLU A 60 -0.24 11.52 9.84
C GLU A 60 -0.25 10.38 8.85
N ILE A 61 0.72 10.38 7.93
CA ILE A 61 0.87 9.30 6.95
C ILE A 61 1.74 8.20 7.53
N ARG A 62 1.24 6.98 7.41
CA ARG A 62 1.97 5.79 7.84
C ARG A 62 2.30 4.92 6.65
N GLY A 63 3.33 4.11 6.81
CA GLY A 63 3.74 3.13 5.81
C GLY A 63 3.82 1.75 6.42
N PHE A 64 3.55 0.74 5.61
CA PHE A 64 3.64 -0.64 6.04
C PHE A 64 4.19 -1.48 4.89
N THR A 65 5.14 -2.37 5.21
CA THR A 65 5.75 -3.24 4.21
C THR A 65 4.83 -4.42 3.94
N ILE A 66 4.38 -4.54 2.69
CA ILE A 66 3.54 -5.65 2.27
C ILE A 66 4.40 -6.86 1.95
N VAL A 67 5.37 -6.66 1.06
CA VAL A 67 6.42 -7.62 0.75
C VAL A 67 7.73 -6.84 0.73
N LYS A 68 8.84 -7.53 0.67
CA LYS A 68 10.16 -6.94 0.87
C LYS A 68 10.40 -5.62 0.13
N GLN A 69 9.93 -5.49 -1.10
CA GLN A 69 10.21 -4.31 -1.91
C GLN A 69 9.04 -3.32 -1.98
N ILE A 70 7.87 -3.70 -1.51
CA ILE A 70 6.67 -2.90 -1.76
C ILE A 70 6.02 -2.49 -0.45
N ASN A 71 5.87 -1.18 -0.29
CA ASN A 71 5.22 -0.57 0.87
C ASN A 71 3.91 0.06 0.43
N VAL A 72 2.95 0.09 1.35
CA VAL A 72 1.73 0.86 1.18
C VAL A 72 1.81 2.08 2.10
N LEU A 73 1.38 3.23 1.59
CA LEU A 73 1.24 4.44 2.37
C LEU A 73 -0.24 4.69 2.60
N TYR A 74 -0.59 4.98 3.84
CA TYR A 74 -1.98 5.14 4.20
C TYR A 74 -2.15 6.17 5.30
N LYS A 75 -3.39 6.59 5.49
CA LYS A 75 -3.72 7.52 6.56
C LYS A 75 -5.15 7.24 7.02
N VAL A 76 -5.39 7.47 8.31
CA VAL A 76 -6.74 7.38 8.86
C VAL A 76 -7.35 8.76 8.81
N SER A 77 -8.56 8.86 8.27
CA SER A 77 -9.30 10.11 8.20
C SER A 77 -10.76 9.82 8.54
N SER A 78 -11.21 10.36 9.66
CA SER A 78 -12.52 10.04 10.23
C SER A 78 -12.62 8.53 10.49
N ASP A 79 -13.57 7.87 9.87
CA ASP A 79 -13.78 6.42 10.01
C ASP A 79 -13.22 5.64 8.82
N LYS A 80 -12.34 6.25 8.04
CA LYS A 80 -11.83 5.63 6.82
C LYS A 80 -10.34 5.42 6.88
N LEU A 81 -9.92 4.29 6.30
CA LEU A 81 -8.52 4.01 6.01
C LEU A 81 -8.30 4.41 4.56
N LYS A 82 -7.59 5.49 4.34
CA LYS A 82 -7.28 5.95 2.99
C LYS A 82 -5.97 5.36 2.52
N ILE A 83 -6.00 4.61 1.43
CA ILE A 83 -4.80 4.08 0.80
C ILE A 83 -4.30 5.16 -0.15
N LEU A 84 -3.14 5.73 0.17
CA LEU A 84 -2.64 6.90 -0.54
C LEU A 84 -1.74 6.55 -1.70
N ASP A 85 -0.90 5.53 -1.54
CA ASP A 85 0.09 5.21 -2.55
C ASP A 85 0.68 3.84 -2.28
N PHE A 86 1.31 3.28 -3.30
CA PHE A 86 2.17 2.10 -3.18
C PHE A 86 3.55 2.51 -3.65
N PHE A 87 4.56 2.01 -2.98
CA PHE A 87 5.93 2.39 -3.26
C PHE A 87 6.77 1.13 -3.47
N ASP A 88 7.34 1.01 -4.65
CA ASP A 88 8.25 -0.09 -4.97
C ASP A 88 9.68 0.44 -4.87
N ASN A 89 10.40 -0.02 -3.87
CA ASN A 89 11.77 0.43 -3.60
C ASN A 89 12.73 0.16 -4.75
N ARG A 90 12.42 -0.83 -5.59
CA ARG A 90 13.27 -1.16 -6.74
C ARG A 90 13.14 -0.14 -7.85
N LEU A 91 11.96 0.51 -7.95
CA LEU A 91 11.69 1.50 -9.00
C LEU A 91 12.13 2.90 -8.60
N SER A 92 12.00 3.24 -7.32
CA SER A 92 12.32 4.58 -6.82
C SER A 92 12.81 4.50 -5.38
N PRO A 93 14.01 3.95 -5.14
CA PRO A 93 14.45 3.66 -3.78
C PRO A 93 14.62 4.88 -2.87
N ASP A 94 14.88 6.05 -3.44
CA ASP A 94 15.21 7.23 -2.64
C ASP A 94 14.10 8.26 -2.55
N LYS A 95 12.90 7.96 -3.08
CA LYS A 95 11.92 9.03 -3.28
C LYS A 95 10.54 8.72 -2.78
N LYS A 96 10.40 8.74 -1.47
CA LYS A 96 9.07 8.79 -0.86
C LYS A 96 8.63 10.24 -0.86
N ARG A 97 7.51 10.53 -1.50
CA ARG A 97 6.97 11.89 -1.54
C ARG A 97 5.55 11.93 -1.03
N PHE A 98 5.27 12.92 -0.23
CA PHE A 98 3.97 13.10 0.40
C PHE A 98 3.36 14.42 0.02
#